data_70c1b445082d216256a514900c69c5eb
#
_entry.id   70c1b445082d216256a514900c69c5eb
#
_cell.length_a   1.000
_cell.length_b   1.000
_cell.length_c   1.000
_cell.angle_alpha   90.00
_cell.angle_beta   90.00
_cell.angle_gamma   90.00
#
_symmetry.space_group_name_H-M   'P 1'
#
loop_
_entity.id
_entity.type
_entity.pdbx_description
1 polymer ?
#
loop_
_entity_poly.entity_id
_entity_poly.type
_entity_poly.pdbx_seq_one_letter_code
_entity_poly.pdbx_strand_id
1 'polypeptide(L)'
;MKRTKLGIIGCGMISSTYFAAAKRFRNIEVVACHDIIPGRAIAKGEEFGAKPVSLEEMLADPEIEIVLNLTPPRVHSQIDLAVINAGKHVYSEKPFGVDAADAAKVIALAKEKGVRVGCAPDTFLGGGLQTARKMIDDGWIGRPLSGTAIVQGRGPEKWPQAPFFYDYGAGPMLDLGPYYITALVNMLGPAKSVAAITGKGEEFRTYGSEVAEEYQDKYKPFEPYPVNVSTHLAGVIEFQCGAIITVIASFDVWKHGHAPIEIYGTEGSLQVPDPNTFGGPVRLYKPEFNGEWKEVPLAYGYTDNSRSIGAADMAKALENNRPHRANGELANHVLEIMLAFDKSSKLGAKVEITSRCERPAPLPLGLEDGEIDD
;
A
#
# COMPACT_ATOMS: atom_id res chain seq x y z
N MET A 1 -10.12 20.60 19.41
CA MET A 1 -10.42 20.09 18.05
C MET A 1 -11.18 18.78 18.22
N LYS A 2 -12.30 18.56 17.54
CA LYS A 2 -13.04 17.28 17.59
C LYS A 2 -12.15 16.24 16.89
N ARG A 3 -11.93 15.07 17.52
CA ARG A 3 -11.23 13.95 16.90
C ARG A 3 -12.24 13.06 16.17
N THR A 4 -11.91 12.63 14.95
CA THR A 4 -12.68 11.61 14.26
C THR A 4 -12.46 10.27 14.94
N LYS A 5 -13.54 9.60 15.33
CA LYS A 5 -13.48 8.30 16.00
C LYS A 5 -13.35 7.17 14.99
N LEU A 6 -12.39 6.30 15.21
CA LEU A 6 -12.07 5.17 14.36
C LEU A 6 -12.36 3.85 15.08
N GLY A 7 -12.87 2.88 14.31
CA GLY A 7 -12.89 1.46 14.69
C GLY A 7 -11.84 0.68 13.91
N ILE A 8 -11.27 -0.38 14.48
CA ILE A 8 -10.36 -1.30 13.79
C ILE A 8 -10.99 -2.70 13.71
N ILE A 9 -11.09 -3.23 12.48
CA ILE A 9 -11.45 -4.64 12.22
C ILE A 9 -10.19 -5.39 11.79
N GLY A 10 -9.84 -6.44 12.53
CA GLY A 10 -8.60 -7.20 12.36
C GLY A 10 -7.51 -6.75 13.34
N CYS A 11 -7.31 -7.53 14.40
CA CYS A 11 -6.34 -7.31 15.46
C CYS A 11 -5.09 -8.20 15.30
N GLY A 12 -4.69 -8.45 14.02
CA GLY A 12 -3.51 -9.22 13.67
C GLY A 12 -2.20 -8.43 13.84
N MET A 13 -1.13 -8.95 13.24
CA MET A 13 0.24 -8.44 13.39
C MET A 13 0.36 -6.94 13.05
N ILE A 14 -0.23 -6.48 11.96
CA ILE A 14 -0.10 -5.08 11.52
C ILE A 14 -0.88 -4.09 12.41
N SER A 15 -1.89 -4.55 13.13
CA SER A 15 -2.77 -3.67 13.92
C SER A 15 -2.03 -2.87 14.97
N SER A 16 -1.02 -3.45 15.66
CA SER A 16 -0.20 -2.73 16.63
C SER A 16 0.44 -1.48 16.05
N THR A 17 0.89 -1.57 14.79
CA THR A 17 1.48 -0.43 14.08
C THR A 17 0.44 0.69 13.86
N TYR A 18 -0.78 0.33 13.45
CA TYR A 18 -1.88 1.30 13.26
C TYR A 18 -2.32 1.93 14.58
N PHE A 19 -2.50 1.13 15.63
CA PHE A 19 -2.84 1.66 16.95
C PHE A 19 -1.79 2.63 17.51
N ALA A 20 -0.51 2.25 17.39
CA ALA A 20 0.59 3.10 17.88
C ALA A 20 0.70 4.40 17.08
N ALA A 21 0.68 4.29 15.75
CA ALA A 21 0.82 5.45 14.87
C ALA A 21 -0.40 6.38 14.92
N ALA A 22 -1.61 5.85 15.10
CA ALA A 22 -2.82 6.68 15.24
C ALA A 22 -2.74 7.64 16.43
N LYS A 23 -2.06 7.27 17.52
CA LYS A 23 -1.87 8.14 18.70
C LYS A 23 -1.03 9.39 18.39
N ARG A 24 -0.28 9.39 17.30
CA ARG A 24 0.54 10.52 16.85
C ARG A 24 -0.32 11.64 16.24
N PHE A 25 -1.41 11.30 15.57
CA PHE A 25 -2.24 12.25 14.84
C PHE A 25 -3.28 12.90 15.75
N ARG A 26 -3.32 14.26 15.73
CA ARG A 26 -4.16 15.07 16.64
C ARG A 26 -5.65 15.01 16.28
N ASN A 27 -6.00 14.62 15.07
CA ASN A 27 -7.37 14.67 14.50
C ASN A 27 -8.11 13.33 14.49
N ILE A 28 -7.46 12.22 14.88
CA ILE A 28 -8.08 10.89 14.93
C ILE A 28 -7.93 10.24 16.31
N GLU A 29 -8.81 9.28 16.61
CA GLU A 29 -8.77 8.47 17.83
C GLU A 29 -9.36 7.09 17.57
N VAL A 30 -8.60 6.04 17.85
CA VAL A 30 -9.10 4.66 17.78
C VAL A 30 -9.84 4.33 19.08
N VAL A 31 -11.16 4.15 19.00
CA VAL A 31 -12.03 3.94 20.15
C VAL A 31 -12.51 2.52 20.35
N ALA A 32 -12.55 1.72 19.27
CA ALA A 32 -13.04 0.35 19.29
C ALA A 32 -12.20 -0.57 18.41
N CYS A 33 -12.19 -1.87 18.74
CA CYS A 33 -11.57 -2.89 17.90
C CYS A 33 -12.40 -4.18 17.89
N HIS A 34 -12.28 -4.90 16.78
CA HIS A 34 -12.94 -6.18 16.53
C HIS A 34 -11.97 -7.16 15.87
N ASP A 35 -12.07 -8.42 16.25
CA ASP A 35 -11.43 -9.54 15.56
C ASP A 35 -12.34 -10.77 15.64
N ILE A 36 -12.32 -11.61 14.58
CA ILE A 36 -13.08 -12.87 14.57
C ILE A 36 -12.61 -13.82 15.70
N ILE A 37 -11.36 -13.65 16.18
CA ILE A 37 -10.80 -14.31 17.35
C ILE A 37 -10.89 -13.32 18.53
N PRO A 38 -11.90 -13.42 19.42
CA PRO A 38 -12.17 -12.42 20.44
C PRO A 38 -10.96 -12.11 21.35
N GLY A 39 -10.12 -13.11 21.65
CA GLY A 39 -8.90 -12.92 22.45
C GLY A 39 -7.92 -11.92 21.85
N ARG A 40 -7.84 -11.79 20.51
CA ARG A 40 -6.98 -10.81 19.83
C ARG A 40 -7.52 -9.38 20.04
N ALA A 41 -8.82 -9.18 19.92
CA ALA A 41 -9.43 -7.87 20.17
C ALA A 41 -9.28 -7.45 21.65
N ILE A 42 -9.50 -8.37 22.60
CA ILE A 42 -9.30 -8.11 24.04
C ILE A 42 -7.86 -7.68 24.32
N ALA A 43 -6.87 -8.44 23.84
CA ALA A 43 -5.46 -8.13 24.05
C ALA A 43 -5.08 -6.74 23.47
N LYS A 44 -5.56 -6.41 22.25
CA LYS A 44 -5.31 -5.09 21.67
C LYS A 44 -6.07 -3.97 22.38
N GLY A 45 -7.27 -4.25 22.86
CA GLY A 45 -8.03 -3.31 23.68
C GLY A 45 -7.28 -2.95 24.97
N GLU A 46 -6.73 -3.93 25.69
CA GLU A 46 -5.92 -3.75 26.89
C GLU A 46 -4.61 -3.00 26.60
N GLU A 47 -3.91 -3.36 25.49
CA GLU A 47 -2.63 -2.76 25.11
C GLU A 47 -2.75 -1.28 24.70
N PHE A 48 -3.81 -0.92 23.94
CA PHE A 48 -3.92 0.39 23.31
C PHE A 48 -5.05 1.27 23.85
N GLY A 49 -5.95 0.73 24.68
CA GLY A 49 -7.05 1.46 25.29
C GLY A 49 -8.30 1.56 24.39
N ALA A 50 -8.42 0.70 23.39
CA ALA A 50 -9.61 0.61 22.55
C ALA A 50 -10.62 -0.40 23.12
N LYS A 51 -11.93 -0.16 22.96
CA LYS A 51 -12.97 -1.07 23.46
C LYS A 51 -13.12 -2.27 22.53
N PRO A 52 -12.93 -3.53 23.00
CA PRO A 52 -13.28 -4.70 22.21
C PRO A 52 -14.81 -4.78 22.04
N VAL A 53 -15.28 -4.92 20.81
CA VAL A 53 -16.72 -4.97 20.45
C VAL A 53 -16.99 -6.02 19.39
N SER A 54 -18.24 -6.45 19.23
CA SER A 54 -18.65 -7.25 18.07
C SER A 54 -18.65 -6.43 16.79
N LEU A 55 -18.66 -7.09 15.63
CA LEU A 55 -18.76 -6.42 14.34
C LEU A 55 -20.06 -5.60 14.25
N GLU A 56 -21.17 -6.18 14.71
CA GLU A 56 -22.49 -5.55 14.70
C GLU A 56 -22.50 -4.30 15.58
N GLU A 57 -21.92 -4.37 16.79
CA GLU A 57 -21.82 -3.21 17.69
C GLU A 57 -20.98 -2.10 17.06
N MET A 58 -19.82 -2.43 16.43
CA MET A 58 -18.98 -1.44 15.74
C MET A 58 -19.70 -0.77 14.58
N LEU A 59 -20.39 -1.54 13.76
CA LEU A 59 -21.11 -1.01 12.61
C LEU A 59 -22.34 -0.20 13.00
N ALA A 60 -22.98 -0.51 14.14
CA ALA A 60 -24.14 0.21 14.66
C ALA A 60 -23.77 1.49 15.47
N ASP A 61 -22.52 1.63 15.91
CA ASP A 61 -22.11 2.76 16.76
C ASP A 61 -22.04 4.06 15.92
N PRO A 62 -22.92 5.05 16.18
CA PRO A 62 -22.97 6.29 15.41
C PRO A 62 -21.74 7.21 15.65
N GLU A 63 -20.96 6.96 16.70
CA GLU A 63 -19.77 7.75 16.99
C GLU A 63 -18.56 7.34 16.15
N ILE A 64 -18.52 6.11 15.64
CA ILE A 64 -17.44 5.63 14.77
C ILE A 64 -17.71 6.11 13.34
N GLU A 65 -16.87 7.01 12.86
CA GLU A 65 -17.02 7.65 11.55
C GLU A 65 -16.24 6.89 10.47
N ILE A 66 -15.03 6.40 10.79
CA ILE A 66 -14.16 5.65 9.87
C ILE A 66 -13.84 4.28 10.47
N VAL A 67 -13.87 3.24 9.65
CA VAL A 67 -13.43 1.89 10.05
C VAL A 67 -12.16 1.54 9.29
N LEU A 68 -11.11 1.18 10.04
CA LEU A 68 -9.87 0.62 9.48
C LEU A 68 -10.07 -0.88 9.30
N ASN A 69 -9.98 -1.35 8.06
CA ASN A 69 -10.06 -2.77 7.71
C ASN A 69 -8.64 -3.35 7.58
N LEU A 70 -8.18 -4.05 8.61
CA LEU A 70 -6.87 -4.69 8.70
C LEU A 70 -6.97 -6.22 8.63
N THR A 71 -8.03 -6.73 8.03
CA THR A 71 -8.26 -8.15 7.84
C THR A 71 -7.35 -8.72 6.75
N PRO A 72 -7.30 -10.04 6.51
CA PRO A 72 -6.56 -10.59 5.39
C PRO A 72 -7.10 -10.15 4.02
N PRO A 73 -6.25 -9.98 2.98
CA PRO A 73 -6.62 -9.45 1.66
C PRO A 73 -7.83 -10.09 0.99
N ARG A 74 -8.02 -11.39 1.18
CA ARG A 74 -9.13 -12.14 0.56
C ARG A 74 -10.52 -11.72 1.04
N VAL A 75 -10.60 -11.11 2.21
CA VAL A 75 -11.86 -10.65 2.80
C VAL A 75 -12.00 -9.14 2.85
N HIS A 76 -11.00 -8.39 2.36
CA HIS A 76 -11.03 -6.91 2.37
C HIS A 76 -12.33 -6.40 1.75
N SER A 77 -12.64 -6.77 0.51
CA SER A 77 -13.84 -6.29 -0.19
C SER A 77 -15.14 -6.66 0.54
N GLN A 78 -15.22 -7.84 1.17
CA GLN A 78 -16.39 -8.25 1.94
C GLN A 78 -16.62 -7.35 3.16
N ILE A 79 -15.54 -7.07 3.90
CA ILE A 79 -15.61 -6.19 5.09
C ILE A 79 -15.88 -4.75 4.67
N ASP A 80 -15.22 -4.26 3.61
CA ASP A 80 -15.46 -2.92 3.09
C ASP A 80 -16.91 -2.70 2.70
N LEU A 81 -17.53 -3.65 1.99
CA LEU A 81 -18.95 -3.61 1.63
C LEU A 81 -19.86 -3.59 2.87
N ALA A 82 -19.53 -4.33 3.92
CA ALA A 82 -20.29 -4.32 5.17
C ALA A 82 -20.22 -2.97 5.87
N VAL A 83 -19.02 -2.37 5.96
CA VAL A 83 -18.78 -1.04 6.55
C VAL A 83 -19.52 0.05 5.76
N ILE A 84 -19.43 0.03 4.43
CA ILE A 84 -20.11 0.97 3.53
C ILE A 84 -21.63 0.85 3.65
N ASN A 85 -22.17 -0.37 3.72
CA ASN A 85 -23.63 -0.59 3.92
C ASN A 85 -24.11 -0.04 5.25
N ALA A 86 -23.27 0.00 6.28
CA ALA A 86 -23.58 0.63 7.56
C ALA A 86 -23.47 2.16 7.52
N GLY A 87 -23.17 2.76 6.35
CA GLY A 87 -23.06 4.21 6.17
C GLY A 87 -21.76 4.81 6.72
N LYS A 88 -20.74 3.99 6.94
CA LYS A 88 -19.44 4.43 7.48
C LYS A 88 -18.40 4.54 6.37
N HIS A 89 -17.42 5.43 6.59
CA HIS A 89 -16.23 5.49 5.76
C HIS A 89 -15.31 4.31 6.08
N VAL A 90 -14.57 3.80 5.09
CA VAL A 90 -13.64 2.69 5.27
C VAL A 90 -12.25 3.05 4.79
N TYR A 91 -11.25 2.64 5.54
CA TYR A 91 -9.84 2.70 5.15
C TYR A 91 -9.21 1.32 5.29
N SER A 92 -8.93 0.68 4.15
CA SER A 92 -8.46 -0.72 4.12
C SER A 92 -6.94 -0.83 4.06
N GLU A 93 -6.42 -1.91 4.62
CA GLU A 93 -5.05 -2.34 4.34
C GLU A 93 -4.89 -2.75 2.87
N LYS A 94 -3.65 -2.71 2.43
CA LYS A 94 -3.25 -3.18 1.09
C LYS A 94 -3.24 -4.73 1.01
N PRO A 95 -3.42 -5.28 -0.18
CA PRO A 95 -3.92 -4.68 -1.42
C PRO A 95 -5.42 -4.36 -1.31
N PHE A 96 -5.93 -3.49 -2.17
CA PHE A 96 -7.34 -3.07 -2.20
C PHE A 96 -8.32 -4.21 -2.59
N GLY A 97 -7.95 -5.42 -2.33
CA GLY A 97 -8.62 -6.65 -2.70
C GLY A 97 -7.72 -7.51 -3.59
N VAL A 98 -8.25 -8.65 -4.00
CA VAL A 98 -7.54 -9.64 -4.82
C VAL A 98 -8.17 -9.83 -6.19
N ASP A 99 -9.30 -9.19 -6.44
CA ASP A 99 -10.10 -9.25 -7.66
C ASP A 99 -10.59 -7.87 -8.08
N ALA A 100 -10.45 -7.55 -9.36
CA ALA A 100 -10.83 -6.24 -9.90
C ALA A 100 -12.35 -6.00 -9.88
N ALA A 101 -13.16 -7.05 -10.05
CA ALA A 101 -14.60 -6.91 -10.03
C ALA A 101 -15.14 -6.60 -8.62
N ASP A 102 -14.54 -7.20 -7.60
CA ASP A 102 -14.92 -6.92 -6.21
C ASP A 102 -14.46 -5.52 -5.77
N ALA A 103 -13.27 -5.09 -6.17
CA ALA A 103 -12.81 -3.72 -5.96
C ALA A 103 -13.75 -2.69 -6.63
N ALA A 104 -14.19 -2.95 -7.85
CA ALA A 104 -15.14 -2.09 -8.55
C ALA A 104 -16.50 -2.00 -7.83
N LYS A 105 -16.98 -3.10 -7.22
CA LYS A 105 -18.21 -3.10 -6.40
C LYS A 105 -18.08 -2.21 -5.16
N VAL A 106 -16.92 -2.27 -4.48
CA VAL A 106 -16.63 -1.43 -3.31
C VAL A 106 -16.71 0.05 -3.69
N ILE A 107 -16.04 0.46 -4.78
CA ILE A 107 -16.06 1.84 -5.27
C ILE A 107 -17.48 2.28 -5.66
N ALA A 108 -18.22 1.43 -6.39
CA ALA A 108 -19.58 1.75 -6.82
C ALA A 108 -20.54 1.94 -5.65
N LEU A 109 -20.50 1.04 -4.66
CA LEU A 109 -21.35 1.11 -3.48
C LEU A 109 -20.99 2.34 -2.60
N ALA A 110 -19.70 2.64 -2.43
CA ALA A 110 -19.28 3.81 -1.68
C ALA A 110 -19.84 5.11 -2.30
N LYS A 111 -19.77 5.22 -3.62
CA LYS A 111 -20.36 6.34 -4.36
C LYS A 111 -21.87 6.42 -4.19
N GLU A 112 -22.58 5.30 -4.26
CA GLU A 112 -24.02 5.21 -4.03
C GLU A 112 -24.42 5.68 -2.63
N LYS A 113 -23.67 5.24 -1.61
CA LYS A 113 -23.92 5.58 -0.20
C LYS A 113 -23.38 6.96 0.22
N GLY A 114 -22.63 7.64 -0.63
CA GLY A 114 -22.01 8.93 -0.30
C GLY A 114 -20.92 8.83 0.77
N VAL A 115 -20.29 7.67 0.93
CA VAL A 115 -19.19 7.46 1.88
C VAL A 115 -17.86 7.37 1.14
N ARG A 116 -16.75 7.56 1.85
CA ARG A 116 -15.40 7.51 1.28
C ARG A 116 -14.74 6.16 1.51
N VAL A 117 -13.93 5.76 0.56
CA VAL A 117 -13.03 4.62 0.64
C VAL A 117 -11.60 5.11 0.53
N GLY A 118 -10.77 4.74 1.48
CA GLY A 118 -9.32 4.89 1.43
C GLY A 118 -8.65 3.54 1.49
N CYS A 119 -7.39 3.48 1.08
CA CYS A 119 -6.59 2.26 1.18
C CYS A 119 -5.10 2.56 1.36
N ALA A 120 -4.45 1.76 2.17
CA ALA A 120 -3.00 1.69 2.22
C ALA A 120 -2.43 1.19 0.85
N PRO A 121 -1.16 1.41 0.55
CA PRO A 121 -0.16 2.00 1.44
C PRO A 121 -0.26 3.51 1.50
N ASP A 122 -0.04 4.07 2.66
CA ASP A 122 0.06 5.51 2.89
C ASP A 122 1.51 6.01 3.00
N THR A 123 2.47 5.11 2.80
CA THR A 123 3.91 5.42 2.81
C THR A 123 4.32 6.45 1.77
N PHE A 124 3.56 6.60 0.67
CA PHE A 124 3.82 7.63 -0.33
C PHE A 124 3.62 9.06 0.21
N LEU A 125 2.97 9.22 1.37
CA LEU A 125 2.85 10.46 2.11
C LEU A 125 4.07 10.73 3.03
N GLY A 126 5.00 9.76 3.15
CA GLY A 126 6.24 9.92 3.89
C GLY A 126 7.19 10.92 3.25
N GLY A 127 8.06 11.51 4.09
CA GLY A 127 8.98 12.57 3.70
C GLY A 127 9.89 12.21 2.54
N GLY A 128 10.32 10.95 2.46
CA GLY A 128 11.17 10.47 1.35
C GLY A 128 10.47 10.52 0.00
N LEU A 129 9.27 9.92 -0.09
CA LEU A 129 8.51 9.86 -1.35
C LEU A 129 7.91 11.22 -1.74
N GLN A 130 7.49 12.03 -0.76
CA GLN A 130 7.05 13.40 -1.02
C GLN A 130 8.21 14.28 -1.52
N THR A 131 9.41 14.11 -0.98
CA THR A 131 10.61 14.81 -1.47
C THR A 131 10.98 14.35 -2.88
N ALA A 132 10.99 13.04 -3.15
CA ALA A 132 11.26 12.52 -4.49
C ALA A 132 10.25 13.07 -5.53
N ARG A 133 8.97 13.08 -5.18
CA ARG A 133 7.93 13.69 -6.01
C ARG A 133 8.19 15.18 -6.25
N LYS A 134 8.51 15.93 -5.21
CA LYS A 134 8.82 17.37 -5.31
C LYS A 134 9.97 17.62 -6.29
N MET A 135 11.02 16.79 -6.25
CA MET A 135 12.14 16.91 -7.19
C MET A 135 11.69 16.77 -8.65
N ILE A 136 10.72 15.89 -8.92
CA ILE A 136 10.13 15.73 -10.26
C ILE A 136 9.25 16.94 -10.61
N ASP A 137 8.37 17.37 -9.71
CA ASP A 137 7.41 18.46 -9.92
C ASP A 137 8.12 19.81 -10.10
N ASP A 138 9.24 20.04 -9.39
CA ASP A 138 10.08 21.21 -9.54
C ASP A 138 11.01 21.16 -10.77
N GLY A 139 10.96 20.08 -11.58
CA GLY A 139 11.72 19.94 -12.83
C GLY A 139 13.21 19.59 -12.65
N TRP A 140 13.65 19.13 -11.48
CA TRP A 140 15.08 18.86 -11.23
C TRP A 140 15.70 17.81 -12.17
N ILE A 141 14.90 16.88 -12.67
CA ILE A 141 15.35 15.87 -13.67
C ILE A 141 14.82 16.15 -15.08
N GLY A 142 14.17 17.32 -15.31
CA GLY A 142 13.44 17.60 -16.52
C GLY A 142 12.21 16.70 -16.67
N ARG A 143 11.81 16.37 -17.90
CA ARG A 143 10.67 15.49 -18.16
C ARG A 143 11.05 14.02 -17.91
N PRO A 144 10.34 13.26 -17.06
CA PRO A 144 10.55 11.82 -16.89
C PRO A 144 10.39 11.06 -18.21
N LEU A 145 11.34 10.17 -18.51
CA LEU A 145 11.38 9.36 -19.73
C LEU A 145 11.21 7.88 -19.45
N SER A 146 11.95 7.39 -18.48
CA SER A 146 12.03 5.98 -18.16
C SER A 146 12.47 5.78 -16.71
N GLY A 147 12.54 4.52 -16.28
CA GLY A 147 13.03 4.17 -14.96
C GLY A 147 12.93 2.69 -14.66
N THR A 148 13.28 2.36 -13.43
CA THR A 148 13.18 1.01 -12.89
C THR A 148 12.49 1.03 -11.54
N ALA A 149 11.73 -0.02 -11.21
CA ALA A 149 11.15 -0.26 -9.90
C ALA A 149 11.34 -1.74 -9.58
N ILE A 150 12.21 -2.04 -8.62
CA ILE A 150 12.73 -3.39 -8.42
C ILE A 150 12.57 -3.79 -6.96
N VAL A 151 11.67 -4.75 -6.72
CA VAL A 151 11.47 -5.39 -5.43
C VAL A 151 11.77 -6.87 -5.54
N GLN A 152 12.89 -7.27 -4.99
CA GLN A 152 13.39 -8.64 -5.10
C GLN A 152 13.94 -9.12 -3.77
N GLY A 153 13.69 -10.39 -3.47
CA GLY A 153 14.23 -11.06 -2.30
C GLY A 153 13.90 -12.54 -2.34
N ARG A 154 14.29 -13.27 -1.29
CA ARG A 154 13.87 -14.68 -1.15
C ARG A 154 12.43 -14.81 -0.67
N GLY A 155 11.78 -13.68 -0.34
CA GLY A 155 10.43 -13.63 0.19
C GLY A 155 10.34 -14.09 1.65
N PRO A 156 9.11 -14.13 2.20
CA PRO A 156 8.86 -14.51 3.58
C PRO A 156 8.73 -16.04 3.77
N GLU A 157 9.45 -16.85 3.00
CA GLU A 157 9.28 -18.31 2.96
C GLU A 157 9.46 -18.99 4.32
N LYS A 158 10.22 -18.37 5.22
CA LYS A 158 10.52 -18.91 6.55
C LYS A 158 9.72 -18.24 7.69
N TRP A 159 8.80 -17.36 7.36
CA TRP A 159 7.94 -16.73 8.36
C TRP A 159 6.86 -17.72 8.85
N PRO A 160 6.38 -17.58 10.10
CA PRO A 160 5.32 -18.46 10.62
C PRO A 160 4.05 -18.48 9.75
N GLN A 161 3.72 -17.39 9.04
CA GLN A 161 2.58 -17.27 8.15
C GLN A 161 2.93 -17.53 6.67
N ALA A 162 4.07 -18.14 6.38
CA ALA A 162 4.62 -18.27 5.02
C ALA A 162 3.61 -18.74 3.94
N PRO A 163 2.75 -19.76 4.14
CA PRO A 163 1.82 -20.18 3.10
C PRO A 163 0.88 -19.09 2.61
N PHE A 164 0.50 -18.15 3.48
CA PHE A 164 -0.33 -17.01 3.10
C PHE A 164 0.29 -16.20 1.94
N PHE A 165 1.60 -15.97 1.99
CA PHE A 165 2.30 -15.15 1.00
C PHE A 165 2.51 -15.84 -0.35
N TYR A 166 2.33 -17.16 -0.41
CA TYR A 166 2.51 -17.98 -1.63
C TYR A 166 1.19 -18.54 -2.15
N ASP A 167 0.06 -18.07 -1.63
CA ASP A 167 -1.27 -18.51 -2.04
C ASP A 167 -2.04 -17.39 -2.73
N TYR A 168 -3.21 -17.73 -3.33
CA TYR A 168 -4.07 -16.80 -4.06
C TYR A 168 -4.32 -15.51 -3.28
N GLY A 169 -4.17 -14.38 -3.94
CA GLY A 169 -4.32 -13.05 -3.34
C GLY A 169 -3.06 -12.49 -2.68
N ALA A 170 -1.92 -13.14 -2.88
CA ALA A 170 -0.62 -12.68 -2.39
C ALA A 170 0.47 -12.80 -3.49
N GLY A 171 1.68 -13.21 -3.15
CA GLY A 171 2.85 -13.17 -4.04
C GLY A 171 3.55 -11.82 -4.01
N PRO A 172 4.74 -11.71 -4.63
CA PRO A 172 5.55 -10.50 -4.55
C PRO A 172 4.84 -9.26 -5.09
N MET A 173 3.96 -9.41 -6.11
CA MET A 173 3.26 -8.28 -6.71
C MET A 173 2.11 -7.76 -5.82
N LEU A 174 1.28 -8.62 -5.23
CA LEU A 174 0.16 -8.18 -4.39
C LEU A 174 0.59 -7.86 -2.95
N ASP A 175 1.72 -8.41 -2.48
CA ASP A 175 2.25 -8.09 -1.15
C ASP A 175 3.08 -6.80 -1.14
N LEU A 176 4.05 -6.66 -2.05
CA LEU A 176 5.00 -5.55 -2.10
C LEU A 176 4.72 -4.55 -3.23
N GLY A 177 4.13 -5.01 -4.33
CA GLY A 177 3.77 -4.15 -5.47
C GLY A 177 2.91 -2.94 -5.11
N PRO A 178 1.97 -3.00 -4.14
CA PRO A 178 1.19 -1.83 -3.76
C PRO A 178 2.06 -0.62 -3.41
N TYR A 179 3.16 -0.80 -2.69
CA TYR A 179 4.08 0.27 -2.31
C TYR A 179 4.75 0.90 -3.54
N TYR A 180 5.30 0.05 -4.41
CA TYR A 180 6.06 0.46 -5.59
C TYR A 180 5.16 1.14 -6.63
N ILE A 181 4.02 0.52 -6.94
CA ILE A 181 3.10 1.04 -7.95
C ILE A 181 2.43 2.35 -7.47
N THR A 182 2.03 2.42 -6.19
CA THR A 182 1.48 3.67 -5.62
C THR A 182 2.52 4.80 -5.66
N ALA A 183 3.79 4.52 -5.33
CA ALA A 183 4.87 5.50 -5.43
C ALA A 183 5.06 5.99 -6.87
N LEU A 184 5.04 5.09 -7.86
CA LEU A 184 5.14 5.46 -9.27
C LEU A 184 3.94 6.31 -9.72
N VAL A 185 2.71 5.95 -9.36
CA VAL A 185 1.52 6.74 -9.71
C VAL A 185 1.56 8.10 -9.01
N ASN A 186 1.99 8.17 -7.76
CA ASN A 186 2.18 9.43 -7.04
C ASN A 186 3.21 10.34 -7.73
N MET A 187 4.29 9.80 -8.29
CA MET A 187 5.35 10.58 -8.96
C MET A 187 5.03 10.91 -10.43
N LEU A 188 4.46 9.97 -11.18
CA LEU A 188 4.34 10.04 -12.65
C LEU A 188 2.90 10.22 -13.14
N GLY A 189 1.90 10.06 -12.25
CA GLY A 189 0.49 10.05 -12.63
C GLY A 189 0.00 8.67 -13.06
N PRO A 190 -1.20 8.58 -13.68
CA PRO A 190 -1.84 7.31 -14.01
C PRO A 190 -1.06 6.49 -15.05
N ALA A 191 -1.14 5.17 -14.92
CA ALA A 191 -0.65 4.24 -15.92
C ALA A 191 -1.62 4.16 -17.12
N LYS A 192 -1.06 3.80 -18.28
CA LYS A 192 -1.81 3.60 -19.53
C LYS A 192 -1.90 2.12 -19.89
N SER A 193 -0.80 1.37 -19.73
CA SER A 193 -0.75 -0.03 -20.14
C SER A 193 0.38 -0.78 -19.45
N VAL A 194 0.28 -2.13 -19.46
CA VAL A 194 1.27 -3.07 -18.93
C VAL A 194 1.59 -4.13 -19.97
N ALA A 195 2.87 -4.47 -20.12
CA ALA A 195 3.34 -5.66 -20.84
C ALA A 195 4.30 -6.45 -19.95
N ALA A 196 4.03 -7.73 -19.69
CA ALA A 196 4.77 -8.50 -18.71
C ALA A 196 4.83 -10.00 -19.03
N ILE A 197 5.84 -10.66 -18.44
CA ILE A 197 5.96 -12.11 -18.34
C ILE A 197 6.06 -12.46 -16.86
N THR A 198 5.32 -13.48 -16.44
CA THR A 198 5.30 -13.95 -15.06
C THR A 198 5.56 -15.43 -15.00
N GLY A 199 6.12 -15.88 -13.90
CA GLY A 199 6.45 -17.28 -13.69
C GLY A 199 6.58 -17.65 -12.23
N LYS A 200 6.79 -18.92 -11.99
CA LYS A 200 6.99 -19.52 -10.68
C LYS A 200 8.34 -20.22 -10.65
N GLY A 201 9.22 -19.82 -9.73
CA GLY A 201 10.56 -20.37 -9.62
C GLY A 201 10.57 -21.80 -9.07
N GLU A 202 9.71 -22.07 -8.09
CA GLU A 202 9.62 -23.37 -7.41
C GLU A 202 8.15 -23.73 -7.14
N GLU A 203 7.81 -25.02 -7.23
CA GLU A 203 6.45 -25.52 -6.94
C GLU A 203 6.14 -25.58 -5.44
N PHE A 204 7.17 -25.66 -4.62
CA PHE A 204 7.08 -25.75 -3.17
C PHE A 204 8.12 -24.85 -2.51
N ARG A 205 7.77 -24.30 -1.36
CA ARG A 205 8.69 -23.65 -0.43
C ARG A 205 8.73 -24.44 0.87
N THR A 206 9.75 -24.21 1.68
CA THR A 206 9.95 -24.93 2.95
C THR A 206 9.79 -23.96 4.11
N TYR A 207 9.00 -24.34 5.10
CA TYR A 207 8.86 -23.60 6.36
C TYR A 207 10.20 -23.34 7.07
N GLY A 208 10.25 -22.28 7.87
CA GLY A 208 11.29 -22.09 8.88
C GLY A 208 11.09 -22.98 10.11
N SER A 209 11.66 -22.54 11.22
CA SER A 209 11.55 -23.22 12.53
C SER A 209 10.20 -23.01 13.23
N GLU A 210 9.40 -22.06 12.80
CA GLU A 210 8.14 -21.69 13.41
C GLU A 210 6.99 -21.78 12.41
N VAL A 211 5.83 -22.24 12.86
CA VAL A 211 4.58 -22.32 12.09
C VAL A 211 3.51 -21.60 12.90
N ALA A 212 2.82 -20.65 12.28
CA ALA A 212 1.74 -19.91 12.94
C ALA A 212 0.59 -20.83 13.35
N GLU A 213 -0.10 -20.48 14.43
CA GLU A 213 -1.16 -21.30 15.06
C GLU A 213 -2.20 -21.77 14.03
N GLU A 214 -2.65 -20.89 13.15
CA GLU A 214 -3.62 -21.19 12.10
C GLU A 214 -3.19 -22.20 11.04
N TYR A 215 -1.89 -22.57 11.04
CA TYR A 215 -1.30 -23.54 10.10
C TYR A 215 -0.76 -24.81 10.77
N GLN A 216 -0.71 -24.89 12.12
CA GLN A 216 -0.10 -26.00 12.86
C GLN A 216 -0.79 -27.34 12.66
N ASP A 217 -2.11 -27.33 12.37
CA ASP A 217 -2.86 -28.55 12.03
C ASP A 217 -2.50 -29.11 10.67
N LYS A 218 -1.98 -28.27 9.76
CA LYS A 218 -1.69 -28.62 8.37
C LYS A 218 -0.21 -28.79 8.07
N TYR A 219 0.65 -28.04 8.75
CA TYR A 219 2.09 -28.01 8.49
C TYR A 219 2.90 -28.08 9.80
N LYS A 220 4.12 -28.61 9.68
CA LYS A 220 5.11 -28.60 10.74
C LYS A 220 6.35 -27.82 10.35
N PRO A 221 7.21 -27.44 11.30
CA PRO A 221 8.51 -26.84 10.98
C PRO A 221 9.28 -27.66 9.94
N PHE A 222 9.89 -26.97 9.00
CA PHE A 222 10.69 -27.52 7.89
C PHE A 222 9.93 -28.40 6.90
N GLU A 223 8.60 -28.47 6.96
CA GLU A 223 7.80 -29.14 5.94
C GLU A 223 7.59 -28.23 4.70
N PRO A 224 7.46 -28.83 3.48
CA PRO A 224 7.14 -28.09 2.29
C PRO A 224 5.67 -27.65 2.28
N TYR A 225 5.41 -26.47 1.69
CA TYR A 225 4.06 -25.98 1.36
C TYR A 225 4.01 -25.56 -0.12
N PRO A 226 2.85 -25.68 -0.78
CA PRO A 226 2.72 -25.38 -2.20
C PRO A 226 2.82 -23.87 -2.49
N VAL A 227 3.35 -23.54 -3.67
CA VAL A 227 3.35 -22.19 -4.23
C VAL A 227 2.27 -22.11 -5.29
N ASN A 228 1.24 -21.30 -5.05
CA ASN A 228 0.05 -21.21 -5.88
C ASN A 228 -0.04 -19.89 -6.70
N VAL A 229 1.00 -19.06 -6.65
CA VAL A 229 1.06 -17.76 -7.32
C VAL A 229 2.36 -17.61 -8.11
N SER A 230 2.40 -16.63 -9.02
CA SER A 230 3.65 -16.22 -9.66
C SER A 230 4.61 -15.65 -8.61
N THR A 231 5.84 -16.15 -8.56
CA THR A 231 6.88 -15.71 -7.63
C THR A 231 7.93 -14.81 -8.28
N HIS A 232 7.90 -14.69 -9.62
CA HIS A 232 8.72 -13.77 -10.39
C HIS A 232 7.88 -13.12 -11.48
N LEU A 233 7.79 -11.79 -11.46
CA LEU A 233 7.04 -10.99 -12.42
C LEU A 233 7.99 -9.90 -12.95
N ALA A 234 8.16 -9.85 -14.27
CA ALA A 234 8.97 -8.84 -14.94
C ALA A 234 8.18 -8.23 -16.09
N GLY A 235 8.16 -6.90 -16.15
CA GLY A 235 7.41 -6.21 -17.20
C GLY A 235 7.68 -4.72 -17.26
N VAL A 236 6.92 -4.03 -18.09
CA VAL A 236 6.99 -2.59 -18.27
C VAL A 236 5.60 -1.98 -18.08
N ILE A 237 5.56 -0.81 -17.45
CA ILE A 237 4.38 0.04 -17.32
C ILE A 237 4.60 1.29 -18.17
N GLU A 238 3.68 1.56 -19.09
CA GLU A 238 3.58 2.83 -19.81
C GLU A 238 2.69 3.77 -19.02
N PHE A 239 3.19 4.95 -18.64
CA PHE A 239 2.41 5.99 -17.96
C PHE A 239 1.82 6.99 -18.95
N GLN A 240 0.74 7.67 -18.58
CA GLN A 240 0.10 8.67 -19.44
C GLN A 240 1.00 9.87 -19.75
N CYS A 241 1.94 10.20 -18.86
CA CYS A 241 2.98 11.22 -19.11
C CYS A 241 4.02 10.82 -20.16
N GLY A 242 3.97 9.57 -20.65
CA GLY A 242 4.88 9.00 -21.64
C GLY A 242 6.10 8.30 -21.06
N ALA A 243 6.28 8.28 -19.74
CA ALA A 243 7.36 7.53 -19.11
C ALA A 243 7.11 6.02 -19.19
N ILE A 244 8.18 5.24 -19.40
CA ILE A 244 8.16 3.77 -19.42
C ILE A 244 9.02 3.25 -18.28
N ILE A 245 8.40 2.50 -17.35
CA ILE A 245 9.08 1.98 -16.17
C ILE A 245 9.18 0.47 -16.24
N THR A 246 10.40 -0.05 -16.13
CA THR A 246 10.64 -1.50 -15.96
C THR A 246 10.38 -1.88 -14.51
N VAL A 247 9.52 -2.87 -14.30
CA VAL A 247 9.14 -3.35 -12.97
C VAL A 247 9.52 -4.83 -12.83
N ILE A 248 10.20 -5.15 -11.74
CA ILE A 248 10.48 -6.53 -11.34
C ILE A 248 10.00 -6.72 -9.91
N ALA A 249 9.13 -7.72 -9.69
CA ALA A 249 8.73 -8.18 -8.38
C ALA A 249 9.05 -9.67 -8.24
N SER A 250 9.84 -10.05 -7.24
CA SER A 250 10.31 -11.44 -7.13
C SER A 250 10.56 -11.89 -5.70
N PHE A 251 10.14 -13.14 -5.41
CA PHE A 251 10.52 -13.90 -4.22
C PHE A 251 11.60 -14.98 -4.52
N ASP A 252 12.21 -14.94 -5.72
CA ASP A 252 13.15 -15.97 -6.17
C ASP A 252 14.62 -15.50 -6.18
N VAL A 253 14.91 -14.35 -5.58
CA VAL A 253 16.24 -13.72 -5.61
C VAL A 253 16.92 -13.75 -4.26
N TRP A 254 18.11 -14.37 -4.16
CA TRP A 254 18.85 -14.40 -2.92
C TRP A 254 19.44 -13.06 -2.50
N LYS A 255 19.96 -12.30 -3.47
CA LYS A 255 20.54 -10.96 -3.25
C LYS A 255 20.64 -10.19 -4.56
N HIS A 256 20.46 -8.89 -4.51
CA HIS A 256 20.68 -7.97 -5.63
C HIS A 256 21.33 -6.67 -5.16
N GLY A 257 21.74 -5.83 -6.11
CA GLY A 257 22.36 -4.53 -5.86
C GLY A 257 21.63 -3.33 -6.50
N HIS A 258 20.38 -3.52 -6.92
CA HIS A 258 19.57 -2.48 -7.55
C HIS A 258 19.00 -1.51 -6.51
N ALA A 259 18.90 -0.22 -6.87
CA ALA A 259 18.08 0.72 -6.13
C ALA A 259 16.60 0.31 -6.19
N PRO A 260 15.79 0.61 -5.16
CA PRO A 260 14.36 0.29 -5.17
C PRO A 260 13.62 0.90 -6.37
N ILE A 261 13.79 2.20 -6.59
CA ILE A 261 13.23 2.92 -7.74
C ILE A 261 14.28 3.91 -8.26
N GLU A 262 14.43 3.96 -9.57
CA GLU A 262 15.16 5.03 -10.26
C GLU A 262 14.30 5.63 -11.36
N ILE A 263 14.26 6.95 -11.46
CA ILE A 263 13.57 7.69 -12.53
C ILE A 263 14.60 8.48 -13.33
N TYR A 264 14.58 8.31 -14.63
CA TYR A 264 15.46 8.95 -15.57
C TYR A 264 14.70 9.99 -16.37
N GLY A 265 15.14 11.24 -16.29
CA GLY A 265 14.57 12.37 -17.02
C GLY A 265 15.50 12.92 -18.09
N THR A 266 15.04 13.97 -18.77
CA THR A 266 15.81 14.63 -19.84
C THR A 266 17.04 15.39 -19.34
N GLU A 267 17.11 15.71 -18.04
CA GLU A 267 18.15 16.59 -17.46
C GLU A 267 18.83 15.99 -16.24
N GLY A 268 18.41 14.81 -15.79
CA GLY A 268 19.00 14.16 -14.63
C GLY A 268 18.31 12.85 -14.30
N SER A 269 18.75 12.23 -13.21
CA SER A 269 18.24 10.97 -12.69
C SER A 269 17.97 11.09 -11.20
N LEU A 270 16.96 10.36 -10.72
CA LEU A 270 16.54 10.36 -9.32
C LEU A 270 16.55 8.93 -8.79
N GLN A 271 17.25 8.69 -7.67
CA GLN A 271 17.08 7.50 -6.85
C GLN A 271 16.06 7.79 -5.76
N VAL A 272 15.03 6.96 -5.69
CA VAL A 272 13.91 7.05 -4.76
C VAL A 272 14.12 5.99 -3.67
N PRO A 273 13.89 6.30 -2.39
CA PRO A 273 14.03 5.33 -1.32
C PRO A 273 13.04 4.17 -1.45
N ASP A 274 13.20 3.12 -0.63
CA ASP A 274 12.26 2.01 -0.56
C ASP A 274 10.86 2.53 -0.23
N PRO A 275 9.88 2.38 -1.14
CA PRO A 275 8.54 2.90 -0.93
C PRO A 275 7.75 2.20 0.18
N ASN A 276 8.24 1.09 0.75
CA ASN A 276 7.69 0.48 1.96
C ASN A 276 8.13 1.21 3.24
N THR A 277 8.91 2.28 3.12
CA THR A 277 9.35 3.14 4.22
C THR A 277 8.83 4.57 4.05
N PHE A 278 8.98 5.39 5.08
CA PHE A 278 8.57 6.80 5.06
C PHE A 278 9.74 7.77 4.82
N GLY A 279 10.98 7.32 5.09
CA GLY A 279 12.18 8.16 5.05
C GLY A 279 12.93 8.14 3.72
N GLY A 280 14.18 8.59 3.77
CA GLY A 280 15.10 8.62 2.65
C GLY A 280 16.07 7.43 2.61
N PRO A 281 17.19 7.58 1.88
CA PRO A 281 17.62 8.79 1.19
C PRO A 281 17.01 8.97 -0.20
N VAL A 282 16.82 10.22 -0.60
CA VAL A 282 16.55 10.62 -1.98
C VAL A 282 17.89 11.09 -2.58
N ARG A 283 18.24 10.60 -3.78
CA ARG A 283 19.50 11.02 -4.42
C ARG A 283 19.24 11.50 -5.84
N LEU A 284 19.89 12.62 -6.18
CA LEU A 284 19.83 13.25 -7.49
C LEU A 284 21.17 13.09 -8.20
N TYR A 285 21.12 12.78 -9.48
CA TYR A 285 22.25 12.90 -10.39
C TYR A 285 21.96 13.95 -11.46
N LYS A 286 22.93 14.80 -11.74
CA LYS A 286 22.94 15.71 -12.88
C LYS A 286 24.31 15.66 -13.57
N PRO A 287 24.40 15.99 -14.89
CA PRO A 287 25.66 15.94 -15.61
C PRO A 287 26.81 16.72 -14.96
N GLU A 288 26.49 17.86 -14.32
CA GLU A 288 27.47 18.69 -13.60
C GLU A 288 28.00 18.10 -12.29
N PHE A 289 27.49 16.94 -11.84
CA PHE A 289 27.94 16.28 -10.60
C PHE A 289 29.13 15.33 -10.79
N ASN A 290 29.74 15.33 -11.97
CA ASN A 290 30.95 14.56 -12.28
C ASN A 290 30.85 13.06 -11.99
N GLY A 291 29.70 12.48 -12.25
CA GLY A 291 29.44 11.03 -12.08
C GLY A 291 28.96 10.61 -10.69
N GLU A 292 28.80 11.54 -9.76
CA GLU A 292 28.38 11.22 -8.39
C GLU A 292 26.89 11.50 -8.15
N TRP A 293 26.22 10.58 -7.40
CA TRP A 293 24.92 10.83 -6.84
C TRP A 293 25.03 11.78 -5.63
N LYS A 294 24.17 12.78 -5.55
CA LYS A 294 24.08 13.67 -4.39
C LYS A 294 22.81 13.42 -3.62
N GLU A 295 22.93 13.25 -2.32
CA GLU A 295 21.79 13.12 -1.42
C GLU A 295 21.09 14.46 -1.27
N VAL A 296 19.75 14.44 -1.39
CA VAL A 296 18.87 15.60 -1.27
C VAL A 296 18.32 15.64 0.14
N PRO A 297 18.41 16.77 0.86
CA PRO A 297 17.73 16.92 2.14
C PRO A 297 16.22 16.70 2.00
N LEU A 298 15.63 15.97 2.93
CA LEU A 298 14.18 15.73 2.91
C LEU A 298 13.43 17.03 3.19
N ALA A 299 12.52 17.39 2.28
CA ALA A 299 11.74 18.63 2.36
C ALA A 299 10.46 18.48 3.20
N TYR A 300 10.07 17.24 3.53
CA TYR A 300 8.84 16.93 4.27
C TYR A 300 9.14 16.15 5.54
N GLY A 301 8.27 16.29 6.53
CA GLY A 301 8.25 15.47 7.74
C GLY A 301 7.78 14.03 7.50
N TYR A 302 7.42 13.33 8.55
CA TYR A 302 6.97 11.92 8.51
C TYR A 302 7.99 10.99 7.88
N THR A 303 9.21 11.01 8.43
CA THR A 303 10.35 10.21 7.92
C THR A 303 10.51 8.85 8.61
N ASP A 304 9.80 8.62 9.68
CA ASP A 304 9.67 7.35 10.42
C ASP A 304 8.31 6.69 10.16
N ASN A 305 8.05 5.53 10.78
CA ASN A 305 6.80 4.79 10.56
C ASN A 305 5.58 5.62 11.01
N SER A 306 4.87 6.16 10.03
CA SER A 306 3.71 7.04 10.20
C SER A 306 2.42 6.43 9.62
N ARG A 307 2.32 5.08 9.57
CA ARG A 307 1.07 4.40 9.14
C ARG A 307 -0.11 4.94 9.96
N SER A 308 -1.27 5.03 9.36
CA SER A 308 -2.45 5.82 9.76
C SER A 308 -2.44 7.27 9.26
N ILE A 309 -1.36 7.77 8.64
CA ILE A 309 -1.36 9.11 8.04
C ILE A 309 -2.44 9.23 6.94
N GLY A 310 -2.68 8.15 6.18
CA GLY A 310 -3.75 8.11 5.18
C GLY A 310 -5.15 8.19 5.80
N ALA A 311 -5.38 7.54 6.94
CA ALA A 311 -6.63 7.65 7.69
C ALA A 311 -6.79 9.04 8.32
N ALA A 312 -5.71 9.62 8.84
CA ALA A 312 -5.71 10.98 9.36
C ALA A 312 -5.98 12.03 8.27
N ASP A 313 -5.38 11.84 7.07
CA ASP A 313 -5.68 12.67 5.89
C ASP A 313 -7.15 12.53 5.45
N MET A 314 -7.70 11.31 5.48
CA MET A 314 -9.10 11.07 5.17
C MET A 314 -10.04 11.76 6.16
N ALA A 315 -9.75 11.69 7.46
CA ALA A 315 -10.51 12.37 8.50
C ALA A 315 -10.50 13.89 8.30
N LYS A 316 -9.33 14.47 8.02
CA LYS A 316 -9.19 15.91 7.75
C LYS A 316 -9.87 16.33 6.44
N ALA A 317 -9.80 15.46 5.44
CA ALA A 317 -10.45 15.67 4.15
C ALA A 317 -11.99 15.63 4.25
N LEU A 318 -12.54 14.84 5.17
CA LEU A 318 -13.98 14.83 5.50
C LEU A 318 -14.40 16.14 6.16
N GLU A 319 -13.62 16.63 7.15
CA GLU A 319 -13.87 17.90 7.85
C GLU A 319 -13.90 19.07 6.85
N ASN A 320 -12.95 19.10 5.91
CA ASN A 320 -12.74 20.22 5.00
C ASN A 320 -13.38 20.04 3.61
N ASN A 321 -14.15 18.98 3.43
CA ASN A 321 -14.81 18.64 2.17
C ASN A 321 -13.85 18.66 0.95
N ARG A 322 -12.62 18.16 1.11
CA ARG A 322 -11.63 17.98 0.03
C ARG A 322 -11.42 16.51 -0.30
N PRO A 323 -10.84 16.18 -1.45
CA PRO A 323 -10.37 14.81 -1.71
C PRO A 323 -9.29 14.41 -0.69
N HIS A 324 -9.29 13.15 -0.26
CA HIS A 324 -8.19 12.57 0.50
C HIS A 324 -7.21 11.88 -0.43
N ARG A 325 -5.94 11.79 -0.02
CA ARG A 325 -4.84 11.41 -0.91
C ARG A 325 -4.77 9.91 -1.18
N ALA A 326 -4.85 9.10 -0.12
CA ALA A 326 -4.85 7.65 -0.23
C ALA A 326 -6.28 7.11 -0.47
N ASN A 327 -6.88 7.50 -1.61
CA ASN A 327 -8.27 7.20 -1.93
C ASN A 327 -8.47 5.87 -2.66
N GLY A 328 -9.73 5.44 -2.70
CA GLY A 328 -10.11 4.16 -3.31
C GLY A 328 -9.87 4.11 -4.82
N GLU A 329 -9.99 5.24 -5.54
CA GLU A 329 -9.73 5.32 -6.98
C GLU A 329 -8.25 5.06 -7.28
N LEU A 330 -7.34 5.64 -6.50
CA LEU A 330 -5.91 5.35 -6.57
C LEU A 330 -5.64 3.88 -6.29
N ALA A 331 -6.21 3.34 -5.22
CA ALA A 331 -6.02 1.96 -4.82
C ALA A 331 -6.55 0.96 -5.87
N ASN A 332 -7.71 1.25 -6.45
CA ASN A 332 -8.27 0.44 -7.54
C ASN A 332 -7.40 0.50 -8.81
N HIS A 333 -6.86 1.67 -9.14
CA HIS A 333 -5.94 1.82 -10.26
C HIS A 333 -4.64 1.01 -10.04
N VAL A 334 -4.07 1.09 -8.85
CA VAL A 334 -2.89 0.31 -8.46
C VAL A 334 -3.17 -1.19 -8.52
N LEU A 335 -4.33 -1.64 -8.05
CA LEU A 335 -4.74 -3.05 -8.11
C LEU A 335 -4.86 -3.52 -9.57
N GLU A 336 -5.51 -2.75 -10.45
CA GLU A 336 -5.63 -3.12 -11.88
C GLU A 336 -4.24 -3.24 -12.54
N ILE A 337 -3.31 -2.31 -12.26
CA ILE A 337 -1.94 -2.39 -12.77
C ILE A 337 -1.27 -3.68 -12.32
N MET A 338 -1.35 -4.03 -11.04
CA MET A 338 -0.73 -5.24 -10.50
C MET A 338 -1.30 -6.52 -11.14
N LEU A 339 -2.63 -6.61 -11.25
CA LEU A 339 -3.30 -7.76 -11.89
C LEU A 339 -3.03 -7.84 -13.39
N ALA A 340 -2.73 -6.71 -14.04
CA ALA A 340 -2.39 -6.67 -15.47
C ALA A 340 -1.09 -7.39 -15.79
N PHE A 341 -0.16 -7.59 -14.85
CA PHE A 341 1.06 -8.37 -15.09
C PHE A 341 0.76 -9.82 -15.44
N ASP A 342 0.03 -10.53 -14.57
CA ASP A 342 -0.38 -11.91 -14.85
C ASP A 342 -1.32 -12.00 -16.06
N LYS A 343 -2.22 -11.03 -16.22
CA LYS A 343 -3.11 -10.97 -17.37
C LYS A 343 -2.34 -10.80 -18.67
N SER A 344 -1.34 -9.90 -18.73
CA SER A 344 -0.47 -9.69 -19.89
C SER A 344 0.32 -10.95 -20.22
N SER A 345 0.92 -11.59 -19.23
CA SER A 345 1.66 -12.84 -19.41
C SER A 345 0.78 -13.95 -19.99
N LYS A 346 -0.42 -14.14 -19.46
CA LYS A 346 -1.37 -15.16 -19.94
C LYS A 346 -1.87 -14.89 -21.37
N LEU A 347 -2.06 -13.62 -21.72
CA LEU A 347 -2.51 -13.22 -23.06
C LEU A 347 -1.36 -13.17 -24.08
N GLY A 348 -0.12 -13.11 -23.63
CA GLY A 348 1.04 -12.84 -24.51
C GLY A 348 0.96 -11.46 -25.21
N ALA A 349 0.28 -10.50 -24.60
CA ALA A 349 -0.01 -9.20 -25.18
C ALA A 349 -0.03 -8.08 -24.12
N LYS A 350 0.16 -6.84 -24.61
CA LYS A 350 -0.01 -5.63 -23.79
C LYS A 350 -1.47 -5.50 -23.33
N VAL A 351 -1.67 -5.12 -22.06
CA VAL A 351 -2.96 -4.88 -21.43
C VAL A 351 -3.13 -3.40 -21.18
N GLU A 352 -4.19 -2.81 -21.72
CA GLU A 352 -4.58 -1.43 -21.41
C GLU A 352 -5.19 -1.33 -20.01
N ILE A 353 -4.85 -0.27 -19.28
CA ILE A 353 -5.42 0.04 -17.96
C ILE A 353 -6.64 0.93 -18.16
N THR A 354 -7.76 0.49 -17.65
CA THR A 354 -9.07 1.11 -17.87
C THR A 354 -9.55 1.97 -16.70
N SER A 355 -9.11 1.67 -15.50
CA SER A 355 -9.39 2.49 -14.33
C SER A 355 -8.76 3.87 -14.46
N ARG A 356 -9.33 4.81 -13.77
CA ARG A 356 -8.85 6.20 -13.75
C ARG A 356 -8.63 6.62 -12.32
N CYS A 357 -7.56 7.34 -12.08
CA CYS A 357 -7.33 8.08 -10.85
C CYS A 357 -6.70 9.42 -11.19
N GLU A 358 -6.88 10.37 -10.32
CA GLU A 358 -6.07 11.59 -10.33
C GLU A 358 -4.79 11.33 -9.55
N ARG A 359 -3.71 12.00 -9.94
CA ARG A 359 -2.48 12.02 -9.16
C ARG A 359 -2.78 12.71 -7.82
N PRO A 360 -2.56 12.07 -6.66
CA PRO A 360 -2.88 12.69 -5.37
C PRO A 360 -2.19 14.05 -5.20
N ALA A 361 -2.81 14.99 -4.52
CA ALA A 361 -2.14 16.24 -4.17
C ALA A 361 -0.94 15.96 -3.25
N PRO A 362 0.19 16.69 -3.34
CA PRO A 362 1.27 16.56 -2.38
C PRO A 362 0.82 17.00 -0.99
N LEU A 363 1.53 16.57 0.05
CA LEU A 363 1.41 17.22 1.35
C LEU A 363 1.97 18.64 1.26
N PRO A 364 1.49 19.59 2.06
CA PRO A 364 2.11 20.89 2.18
C PRO A 364 3.46 20.78 2.90
N LEU A 365 4.34 21.74 2.63
CA LEU A 365 5.59 21.88 3.35
C LEU A 365 5.34 22.43 4.76
N GLY A 366 6.22 22.04 5.69
CA GLY A 366 6.23 22.65 7.04
C GLY A 366 5.18 22.12 8.01
N LEU A 367 4.51 20.98 7.70
CA LEU A 367 3.65 20.33 8.69
C LEU A 367 4.44 19.91 9.92
N GLU A 368 3.91 20.21 11.10
CA GLU A 368 4.42 19.68 12.36
C GLU A 368 4.05 18.20 12.53
N ASP A 369 4.74 17.54 13.45
CA ASP A 369 4.45 16.14 13.76
C ASP A 369 3.00 16.00 14.32
N GLY A 370 2.26 15.03 13.77
CA GLY A 370 0.86 14.76 14.10
C GLY A 370 -0.16 15.71 13.44
N GLU A 371 0.26 16.60 12.55
CA GLU A 371 -0.61 17.50 11.79
C GLU A 371 -0.86 17.00 10.36
N ILE A 372 -2.07 17.18 9.91
CA ILE A 372 -2.48 17.04 8.51
C ILE A 372 -3.06 18.39 8.08
N ASP A 373 -2.79 18.77 6.85
CA ASP A 373 -3.24 20.02 6.25
C ASP A 373 -4.76 20.18 6.22
N ASP A 374 -5.17 21.42 6.28
CA ASP A 374 -6.56 21.85 6.15
C ASP A 374 -7.13 21.66 4.73
#